data_6eda9c4ae1c0da82e170c024349602ba
#
_entry.id   6eda9c4ae1c0da82e170c024349602ba
#
_cell.length_a   1.000
_cell.length_b   1.000
_cell.length_c   1.000
_cell.angle_alpha   90.00
_cell.angle_beta   90.00
_cell.angle_gamma   90.00
#
_symmetry.space_group_name_H-M   'P 1'
#
loop_
_entity.id
_entity.type
_entity.pdbx_description
1 polymer ?
#
loop_
_entity_poly.entity_id
_entity_poly.type
_entity_poly.pdbx_seq_one_letter_code
_entity_poly.pdbx_strand_id
1 'polypeptide(L)'
;MNDLFSIEGKVALVTGGSRGIGLMIARGFVEAGAKTYISSRKADVCDAVAAELSKSGTCISLPADVGTEAGAKGLAEAIADGETRLDILVNNAGATWGAPLADYPDDAFDKVMNLNVKGIFHLTRFLTPLLAKAASDESPSRVINIGSIDGLQAPTMETYAYSASKAAVHHLTRVMAHQLAGQRIIVNAIAPGPFQSKMMAETIRTFGDNMRATNPLGRIGEPSDMAGTAIFLASKASAYITGVVIPVDGGISTRHG
;
A
#
# COMPACT_ATOMS: atom_id res chain seq x y z
N MET A 1 12.58 22.17 10.34
CA MET A 1 11.30 21.53 10.05
C MET A 1 11.29 20.82 8.68
N ASN A 2 11.97 21.36 7.66
CA ASN A 2 11.96 20.74 6.31
C ASN A 2 12.53 19.30 6.25
N ASP A 3 13.38 18.89 7.21
CA ASP A 3 13.99 17.53 7.23
C ASP A 3 13.07 16.45 7.86
N LEU A 4 12.06 16.83 8.66
CA LEU A 4 11.18 15.86 9.33
C LEU A 4 10.33 15.04 8.35
N PHE A 5 9.88 15.64 7.27
CA PHE A 5 9.02 15.02 6.27
C PHE A 5 9.79 14.60 5.01
N SER A 6 11.11 14.80 4.97
CA SER A 6 11.92 14.44 3.81
C SER A 6 12.08 12.91 3.71
N ILE A 7 11.90 12.42 2.49
CA ILE A 7 12.25 11.06 2.07
C ILE A 7 13.28 11.08 0.94
N GLU A 8 13.92 12.22 0.70
CA GLU A 8 14.96 12.39 -0.33
C GLU A 8 16.10 11.39 -0.11
N GLY A 9 16.57 10.76 -1.20
CA GLY A 9 17.64 9.76 -1.19
C GLY A 9 17.27 8.40 -0.56
N LYS A 10 16.01 8.20 -0.13
CA LYS A 10 15.51 6.91 0.32
C LYS A 10 15.26 5.98 -0.85
N VAL A 11 15.45 4.68 -0.63
CA VAL A 11 15.08 3.62 -1.58
C VAL A 11 13.72 3.05 -1.19
N ALA A 12 12.76 3.11 -2.10
CA ALA A 12 11.39 2.68 -1.88
C ALA A 12 10.93 1.62 -2.89
N LEU A 13 10.14 0.65 -2.46
CA LEU A 13 9.41 -0.28 -3.31
C LEU A 13 7.90 -0.10 -3.09
N VAL A 14 7.14 0.10 -4.19
CA VAL A 14 5.68 0.19 -4.17
C VAL A 14 5.07 -0.92 -5.03
N THR A 15 4.44 -1.91 -4.41
CA THR A 15 3.71 -2.94 -5.15
C THR A 15 2.35 -2.43 -5.63
N GLY A 16 1.91 -2.87 -6.82
CA GLY A 16 0.72 -2.29 -7.46
C GLY A 16 0.91 -0.83 -7.86
N GLY A 17 2.15 -0.36 -8.04
CA GLY A 17 2.53 1.03 -8.30
C GLY A 17 2.16 1.57 -9.67
N SER A 18 1.65 0.72 -10.57
CA SER A 18 1.32 1.14 -11.94
C SER A 18 -0.08 1.76 -12.11
N ARG A 19 -0.90 1.85 -11.06
CA ARG A 19 -2.26 2.44 -11.10
C ARG A 19 -2.83 2.72 -9.72
N GLY A 20 -3.91 3.52 -9.68
CA GLY A 20 -4.70 3.78 -8.47
C GLY A 20 -3.85 4.29 -7.31
N ILE A 21 -4.14 3.82 -6.10
CA ILE A 21 -3.48 4.25 -4.86
C ILE A 21 -1.97 4.03 -4.91
N GLY A 22 -1.51 2.89 -5.45
CA GLY A 22 -0.09 2.64 -5.59
C GLY A 22 0.63 3.63 -6.49
N LEU A 23 -0.01 4.06 -7.59
CA LEU A 23 0.54 5.10 -8.46
C LEU A 23 0.55 6.47 -7.78
N MET A 24 -0.48 6.81 -6.99
CA MET A 24 -0.51 8.06 -6.23
C MET A 24 0.67 8.13 -5.25
N ILE A 25 0.92 7.04 -4.54
CA ILE A 25 2.05 6.93 -3.60
C ILE A 25 3.39 6.98 -4.35
N ALA A 26 3.55 6.18 -5.42
CA ALA A 26 4.79 6.12 -6.18
C ALA A 26 5.15 7.49 -6.78
N ARG A 27 4.18 8.20 -7.35
CA ARG A 27 4.37 9.56 -7.87
C ARG A 27 4.83 10.51 -6.76
N GLY A 28 4.13 10.54 -5.63
CA GLY A 28 4.52 11.38 -4.51
C GLY A 28 5.93 11.07 -3.98
N PHE A 29 6.33 9.79 -3.95
CA PHE A 29 7.67 9.40 -3.52
C PHE A 29 8.75 9.85 -4.51
N VAL A 30 8.51 9.70 -5.81
CA VAL A 30 9.42 10.17 -6.87
C VAL A 30 9.58 11.68 -6.80
N GLU A 31 8.47 12.42 -6.70
CA GLU A 31 8.46 13.89 -6.59
C GLU A 31 9.12 14.38 -5.29
N ALA A 32 9.08 13.58 -4.22
CA ALA A 32 9.76 13.85 -2.95
C ALA A 32 11.24 13.38 -2.93
N GLY A 33 11.81 12.99 -4.07
CA GLY A 33 13.22 12.65 -4.23
C GLY A 33 13.64 11.24 -3.81
N ALA A 34 12.69 10.34 -3.54
CA ALA A 34 13.01 8.94 -3.28
C ALA A 34 13.28 8.18 -4.58
N LYS A 35 14.32 7.32 -4.59
CA LYS A 35 14.51 6.30 -5.64
C LYS A 35 13.42 5.24 -5.47
N THR A 36 12.47 5.21 -6.40
CA THR A 36 11.25 4.42 -6.25
C THR A 36 11.20 3.28 -7.26
N TYR A 37 11.10 2.06 -6.76
CA TYR A 37 10.76 0.88 -7.54
C TYR A 37 9.25 0.68 -7.54
N ILE A 38 8.67 0.42 -8.71
CA ILE A 38 7.27 0.04 -8.83
C ILE A 38 7.16 -1.39 -9.37
N SER A 39 6.21 -2.15 -8.84
CA SER A 39 5.94 -3.52 -9.29
C SER A 39 4.48 -3.72 -9.62
N SER A 40 4.20 -4.42 -10.70
CA SER A 40 2.88 -4.90 -11.08
C SER A 40 3.02 -6.10 -12.02
N ARG A 41 1.93 -6.87 -12.24
CA ARG A 41 1.96 -8.08 -13.07
C ARG A 41 2.10 -7.82 -14.58
N LYS A 42 1.64 -6.65 -15.06
CA LYS A 42 1.69 -6.28 -16.47
C LYS A 42 2.95 -5.46 -16.71
N ALA A 43 3.95 -6.08 -17.33
CA ALA A 43 5.25 -5.47 -17.58
C ALA A 43 5.12 -4.19 -18.43
N ASP A 44 4.42 -4.27 -19.54
CA ASP A 44 4.17 -3.15 -20.46
C ASP A 44 3.61 -1.90 -19.78
N VAL A 45 2.62 -2.11 -18.89
CA VAL A 45 2.01 -1.01 -18.12
C VAL A 45 2.96 -0.50 -17.04
N CYS A 46 3.70 -1.39 -16.38
CA CYS A 46 4.63 -1.02 -15.33
C CYS A 46 5.78 -0.19 -15.89
N ASP A 47 6.34 -0.64 -17.03
CA ASP A 47 7.45 0.01 -17.73
C ASP A 47 7.05 1.42 -18.22
N ALA A 48 5.87 1.52 -18.85
CA ALA A 48 5.37 2.81 -19.32
C ALA A 48 5.16 3.82 -18.17
N VAL A 49 4.65 3.37 -17.04
CA VAL A 49 4.45 4.23 -15.86
C VAL A 49 5.79 4.61 -15.24
N ALA A 50 6.74 3.69 -15.13
CA ALA A 50 8.08 4.01 -14.62
C ALA A 50 8.78 5.05 -15.50
N ALA A 51 8.69 4.90 -16.83
CA ALA A 51 9.25 5.87 -17.78
C ALA A 51 8.58 7.25 -17.67
N GLU A 52 7.27 7.31 -17.41
CA GLU A 52 6.56 8.57 -17.17
C GLU A 52 7.03 9.24 -15.88
N LEU A 53 7.06 8.50 -14.75
CA LEU A 53 7.47 9.03 -13.46
C LEU A 53 8.96 9.43 -13.44
N SER A 54 9.79 8.78 -14.24
CA SER A 54 11.22 9.09 -14.36
C SER A 54 11.51 10.47 -14.95
N LYS A 55 10.50 11.17 -15.47
CA LYS A 55 10.62 12.59 -15.88
C LYS A 55 10.72 13.54 -14.68
N SER A 56 10.28 13.11 -13.50
CA SER A 56 10.24 13.93 -12.28
C SER A 56 11.22 13.46 -11.20
N GLY A 57 11.89 12.33 -11.39
CA GLY A 57 12.84 11.76 -10.43
C GLY A 57 13.28 10.35 -10.84
N THR A 58 13.64 9.49 -9.91
CA THR A 58 14.08 8.12 -10.24
C THR A 58 12.96 7.12 -9.99
N CYS A 59 12.45 6.50 -11.05
CA CYS A 59 11.47 5.42 -10.98
C CYS A 59 11.91 4.21 -11.82
N ILE A 60 11.88 3.02 -11.26
CA ILE A 60 12.33 1.78 -11.90
C ILE A 60 11.19 0.75 -11.86
N SER A 61 10.94 0.11 -13.00
CA SER A 61 9.96 -0.96 -13.13
C SER A 61 10.57 -2.32 -12.78
N LEU A 62 9.89 -3.08 -11.91
CA LEU A 62 10.20 -4.48 -11.59
C LEU A 62 8.90 -5.30 -11.64
N PRO A 63 8.49 -5.79 -12.81
CA PRO A 63 7.25 -6.56 -12.95
C PRO A 63 7.31 -7.88 -12.18
N ALA A 64 6.29 -8.15 -11.34
CA ALA A 64 6.18 -9.39 -10.59
C ALA A 64 4.72 -9.69 -10.19
N ASP A 65 4.41 -10.98 -9.97
CA ASP A 65 3.16 -11.42 -9.34
C ASP A 65 3.39 -11.76 -7.87
N VAL A 66 3.21 -10.77 -7.01
CA VAL A 66 3.37 -10.94 -5.55
C VAL A 66 2.21 -11.73 -4.89
N GLY A 67 1.23 -12.19 -5.65
CA GLY A 67 0.19 -13.12 -5.19
C GLY A 67 0.71 -14.54 -5.00
N THR A 68 1.93 -14.85 -5.46
CA THR A 68 2.63 -16.12 -5.28
C THR A 68 3.89 -15.94 -4.45
N GLU A 69 4.28 -16.97 -3.69
CA GLU A 69 5.55 -16.94 -2.93
C GLU A 69 6.75 -16.78 -3.84
N ALA A 70 6.78 -17.51 -4.97
CA ALA A 70 7.86 -17.44 -5.95
C ALA A 70 8.00 -16.03 -6.56
N GLY A 71 6.88 -15.37 -6.92
CA GLY A 71 6.89 -14.03 -7.45
C GLY A 71 7.34 -12.98 -6.40
N ALA A 72 6.91 -13.13 -5.14
CA ALA A 72 7.38 -12.27 -4.05
C ALA A 72 8.88 -12.46 -3.79
N LYS A 73 9.39 -13.70 -3.85
CA LYS A 73 10.81 -14.01 -3.70
C LYS A 73 11.62 -13.41 -4.85
N GLY A 74 11.23 -13.64 -6.09
CA GLY A 74 11.93 -13.11 -7.26
C GLY A 74 11.97 -11.57 -7.28
N LEU A 75 10.89 -10.90 -6.84
CA LEU A 75 10.90 -9.44 -6.68
C LEU A 75 11.91 -8.99 -5.61
N ALA A 76 11.98 -9.69 -4.49
CA ALA A 76 12.94 -9.36 -3.42
C ALA A 76 14.38 -9.58 -3.88
N GLU A 77 14.65 -10.64 -4.64
CA GLU A 77 15.96 -10.92 -5.25
C GLU A 77 16.34 -9.82 -6.25
N ALA A 78 15.43 -9.40 -7.12
CA ALA A 78 15.66 -8.33 -8.08
C ALA A 78 15.97 -6.96 -7.39
N ILE A 79 15.35 -6.68 -6.24
CA ILE A 79 15.73 -5.50 -5.43
C ILE A 79 17.13 -5.70 -4.85
N ALA A 80 17.47 -6.89 -4.32
CA ALA A 80 18.77 -7.17 -3.71
C ALA A 80 19.94 -7.14 -4.71
N ASP A 81 19.67 -7.42 -5.98
CA ASP A 81 20.66 -7.32 -7.06
C ASP A 81 20.98 -5.86 -7.40
N GLY A 82 20.03 -4.96 -7.25
CA GLY A 82 20.18 -3.52 -7.56
C GLY A 82 20.48 -2.63 -6.36
N GLU A 83 20.20 -3.10 -5.14
CA GLU A 83 20.26 -2.28 -3.92
C GLU A 83 20.91 -3.02 -2.76
N THR A 84 21.73 -2.30 -2.00
CA THR A 84 22.33 -2.82 -0.77
C THR A 84 21.40 -2.71 0.45
N ARG A 85 20.35 -1.88 0.36
CA ARG A 85 19.38 -1.60 1.40
C ARG A 85 18.01 -1.23 0.80
N LEU A 86 16.97 -1.35 1.60
CA LEU A 86 15.61 -0.85 1.28
C LEU A 86 15.10 -0.04 2.46
N ASP A 87 14.82 1.24 2.26
CA ASP A 87 14.33 2.13 3.33
C ASP A 87 12.81 2.02 3.52
N ILE A 88 12.05 1.85 2.44
CA ILE A 88 10.59 1.91 2.45
C ILE A 88 10.00 0.79 1.59
N LEU A 89 9.10 -0.01 2.19
CA LEU A 89 8.28 -0.99 1.49
C LEU A 89 6.81 -0.59 1.59
N VAL A 90 6.13 -0.40 0.45
CA VAL A 90 4.69 -0.20 0.38
C VAL A 90 4.01 -1.43 -0.21
N ASN A 91 3.34 -2.19 0.62
CA ASN A 91 2.52 -3.33 0.24
C ASN A 91 1.12 -2.84 -0.16
N ASN A 92 0.96 -2.49 -1.45
CA ASN A 92 -0.30 -1.97 -1.98
C ASN A 92 -0.96 -2.92 -2.99
N ALA A 93 -0.25 -3.85 -3.60
CA ALA A 93 -0.85 -4.81 -4.52
C ALA A 93 -2.04 -5.53 -3.85
N GLY A 94 -3.18 -5.53 -4.53
CA GLY A 94 -4.40 -6.11 -3.99
C GLY A 94 -5.45 -6.40 -5.06
N ALA A 95 -6.41 -7.24 -4.69
CA ALA A 95 -7.58 -7.60 -5.50
C ALA A 95 -8.83 -7.53 -4.62
N THR A 96 -9.96 -7.35 -5.30
CA THR A 96 -11.30 -7.48 -4.72
C THR A 96 -12.15 -8.41 -5.58
N TRP A 97 -13.17 -8.98 -4.97
CA TRP A 97 -14.22 -9.72 -5.64
C TRP A 97 -15.53 -9.48 -4.89
N GLY A 98 -16.62 -9.34 -5.62
CA GLY A 98 -17.98 -9.19 -5.05
C GLY A 98 -18.93 -10.17 -5.72
N ALA A 99 -19.70 -10.90 -4.92
CA ALA A 99 -20.76 -11.80 -5.34
C ALA A 99 -21.69 -12.07 -4.16
N PRO A 100 -22.98 -12.46 -4.40
CA PRO A 100 -23.88 -12.92 -3.35
C PRO A 100 -23.26 -14.07 -2.54
N LEU A 101 -23.55 -14.12 -1.24
CA LEU A 101 -22.97 -15.13 -0.35
C LEU A 101 -23.15 -16.57 -0.86
N ALA A 102 -24.35 -16.86 -1.40
CA ALA A 102 -24.67 -18.20 -1.89
C ALA A 102 -23.88 -18.62 -3.13
N ASP A 103 -23.43 -17.64 -3.93
CA ASP A 103 -22.76 -17.86 -5.21
C ASP A 103 -21.28 -17.40 -5.17
N TYR A 104 -20.71 -17.18 -3.97
CA TYR A 104 -19.35 -16.65 -3.85
C TYR A 104 -18.32 -17.72 -4.24
N PRO A 105 -17.51 -17.51 -5.31
CA PRO A 105 -16.59 -18.53 -5.80
C PRO A 105 -15.39 -18.73 -4.85
N ASP A 106 -15.02 -19.98 -4.57
CA ASP A 106 -13.91 -20.35 -3.70
C ASP A 106 -12.55 -19.87 -4.25
N ASP A 107 -12.33 -20.02 -5.55
CA ASP A 107 -11.13 -19.56 -6.23
C ASP A 107 -10.95 -18.04 -6.17
N ALA A 108 -12.06 -17.28 -6.17
CA ALA A 108 -12.02 -15.83 -5.98
C ALA A 108 -11.67 -15.48 -4.52
N PHE A 109 -12.17 -16.25 -3.55
CA PHE A 109 -11.81 -16.10 -2.14
C PHE A 109 -10.31 -16.30 -1.95
N ASP A 110 -9.80 -17.43 -2.44
CA ASP A 110 -8.38 -17.78 -2.37
C ASP A 110 -7.49 -16.75 -3.07
N LYS A 111 -7.86 -16.31 -4.26
CA LYS A 111 -7.13 -15.29 -5.00
C LYS A 111 -6.99 -13.97 -4.21
N VAL A 112 -8.06 -13.53 -3.56
CA VAL A 112 -8.05 -12.32 -2.74
C VAL A 112 -7.16 -12.52 -1.52
N MET A 113 -7.30 -13.63 -0.79
CA MET A 113 -6.50 -13.91 0.41
C MET A 113 -5.01 -14.10 0.08
N ASN A 114 -4.71 -14.80 -1.00
CA ASN A 114 -3.33 -15.04 -1.42
C ASN A 114 -2.62 -13.72 -1.78
N LEU A 115 -3.25 -12.84 -2.55
CA LEU A 115 -2.65 -11.58 -2.91
C LEU A 115 -2.61 -10.58 -1.74
N ASN A 116 -3.76 -10.37 -1.08
CA ASN A 116 -3.91 -9.30 -0.11
C ASN A 116 -3.23 -9.60 1.24
N VAL A 117 -3.11 -10.88 1.62
CA VAL A 117 -2.57 -11.27 2.94
C VAL A 117 -1.24 -12.00 2.79
N LYS A 118 -1.21 -13.15 2.09
CA LYS A 118 0.01 -13.94 1.95
C LYS A 118 1.09 -13.17 1.17
N GLY A 119 0.71 -12.44 0.12
CA GLY A 119 1.62 -11.62 -0.66
C GLY A 119 2.36 -10.58 0.20
N ILE A 120 1.64 -9.88 1.08
CA ILE A 120 2.23 -8.94 2.04
C ILE A 120 3.21 -9.67 2.98
N PHE A 121 2.80 -10.81 3.53
CA PHE A 121 3.64 -11.58 4.43
C PHE A 121 4.92 -12.06 3.75
N HIS A 122 4.81 -12.70 2.58
CA HIS A 122 5.96 -13.25 1.86
C HIS A 122 6.95 -12.16 1.43
N LEU A 123 6.44 -11.07 0.83
CA LEU A 123 7.31 -9.99 0.36
C LEU A 123 8.03 -9.30 1.52
N THR A 124 7.32 -8.99 2.61
CA THR A 124 7.94 -8.40 3.81
C THR A 124 8.99 -9.33 4.38
N ARG A 125 8.71 -10.64 4.49
CA ARG A 125 9.65 -11.66 4.96
C ARG A 125 10.94 -11.67 4.15
N PHE A 126 10.83 -11.70 2.81
CA PHE A 126 12.00 -11.77 1.94
C PHE A 126 12.80 -10.46 1.92
N LEU A 127 12.15 -9.30 2.09
CA LEU A 127 12.81 -7.99 2.12
C LEU A 127 13.30 -7.57 3.51
N THR A 128 12.94 -8.29 4.58
CA THR A 128 13.39 -7.98 5.95
C THR A 128 14.91 -7.78 6.06
N PRO A 129 15.79 -8.58 5.41
CA PRO A 129 17.23 -8.35 5.49
C PRO A 129 17.68 -7.00 4.91
N LEU A 130 17.08 -6.55 3.81
CA LEU A 130 17.38 -5.24 3.20
C LEU A 130 16.81 -4.07 4.01
N LEU A 131 15.61 -4.26 4.58
CA LEU A 131 14.99 -3.30 5.50
C LEU A 131 15.85 -3.12 6.77
N ALA A 132 16.34 -4.23 7.35
CA ALA A 132 17.22 -4.18 8.52
C ALA A 132 18.57 -3.48 8.24
N LYS A 133 19.12 -3.64 7.02
CA LYS A 133 20.35 -2.93 6.61
C LYS A 133 20.14 -1.42 6.46
N ALA A 134 18.92 -0.97 6.12
CA ALA A 134 18.59 0.45 6.01
C ALA A 134 18.33 1.10 7.37
N ALA A 135 17.94 0.31 8.37
CA ALA A 135 17.41 0.78 9.63
C ALA A 135 18.49 1.24 10.61
N SER A 136 18.24 2.37 11.28
CA SER A 136 19.01 2.86 12.42
C SER A 136 18.06 3.39 13.51
N ASP A 137 18.59 3.71 14.68
CA ASP A 137 17.80 4.30 15.78
C ASP A 137 17.22 5.67 15.39
N GLU A 138 17.97 6.46 14.61
CA GLU A 138 17.54 7.79 14.16
C GLU A 138 16.64 7.73 12.92
N SER A 139 16.74 6.67 12.13
CA SER A 139 15.97 6.47 10.91
C SER A 139 15.59 5.00 10.74
N PRO A 140 14.58 4.52 11.46
CA PRO A 140 14.04 3.18 11.24
C PRO A 140 13.61 2.98 9.78
N SER A 141 13.63 1.76 9.24
CA SER A 141 13.01 1.48 7.95
C SER A 141 11.48 1.35 8.10
N ARG A 142 10.77 1.46 6.99
CA ARG A 142 9.31 1.62 6.94
C ARG A 142 8.65 0.51 6.14
N VAL A 143 7.67 -0.14 6.72
CA VAL A 143 6.71 -0.98 5.99
C VAL A 143 5.34 -0.34 6.12
N ILE A 144 4.73 -0.02 4.97
CA ILE A 144 3.40 0.59 4.88
C ILE A 144 2.48 -0.40 4.16
N ASN A 145 1.52 -0.95 4.88
CA ASN A 145 0.53 -1.87 4.31
C ASN A 145 -0.72 -1.09 3.90
N ILE A 146 -1.24 -1.34 2.71
CA ILE A 146 -2.50 -0.71 2.28
C ILE A 146 -3.67 -1.62 2.65
N GLY A 147 -4.35 -1.22 3.72
CA GLY A 147 -5.60 -1.79 4.19
C GLY A 147 -6.83 -1.31 3.40
N SER A 148 -7.92 -1.07 4.09
CA SER A 148 -9.16 -0.44 3.62
C SER A 148 -10.04 -0.08 4.83
N ILE A 149 -10.92 0.89 4.69
CA ILE A 149 -12.01 1.10 5.65
C ILE A 149 -12.90 -0.13 5.79
N ASP A 150 -13.00 -0.97 4.74
CA ASP A 150 -13.74 -2.25 4.79
C ASP A 150 -13.12 -3.28 5.73
N GLY A 151 -11.90 -3.05 6.20
CA GLY A 151 -11.30 -3.82 7.28
C GLY A 151 -11.51 -3.21 8.68
N LEU A 152 -12.11 -2.01 8.76
CA LEU A 152 -12.47 -1.32 10.00
C LEU A 152 -13.96 -1.45 10.31
N GLN A 153 -14.79 -1.48 9.27
CA GLN A 153 -16.25 -1.58 9.36
C GLN A 153 -16.80 -2.49 8.26
N ALA A 154 -18.02 -2.98 8.43
CA ALA A 154 -18.68 -3.79 7.42
C ALA A 154 -19.11 -2.90 6.23
N PRO A 155 -18.74 -3.23 4.98
CA PRO A 155 -19.23 -2.53 3.81
C PRO A 155 -20.67 -2.92 3.48
N THR A 156 -21.31 -2.09 2.66
CA THR A 156 -22.62 -2.42 2.09
C THR A 156 -22.53 -3.38 0.89
N MET A 157 -21.35 -3.53 0.31
CA MET A 157 -21.10 -4.41 -0.83
C MET A 157 -20.75 -5.83 -0.35
N GLU A 158 -21.17 -6.84 -1.12
CA GLU A 158 -20.91 -8.25 -0.83
C GLU A 158 -19.46 -8.68 -1.19
N THR A 159 -18.49 -8.03 -0.56
CA THR A 159 -17.05 -8.22 -0.78
C THR A 159 -16.40 -9.02 0.36
N TYR A 160 -16.93 -10.20 0.66
CA TYR A 160 -16.58 -11.00 1.85
C TYR A 160 -15.07 -11.25 2.01
N ALA A 161 -14.44 -11.85 0.99
CA ALA A 161 -13.00 -12.13 1.04
C ALA A 161 -12.15 -10.84 1.14
N TYR A 162 -12.57 -9.78 0.44
CA TYR A 162 -11.86 -8.50 0.48
C TYR A 162 -11.89 -7.90 1.89
N SER A 163 -13.07 -7.77 2.48
CA SER A 163 -13.23 -7.20 3.83
C SER A 163 -12.47 -8.02 4.87
N ALA A 164 -12.60 -9.36 4.82
CA ALA A 164 -11.86 -10.27 5.68
C ALA A 164 -10.34 -10.10 5.49
N SER A 165 -9.86 -10.01 4.24
CA SER A 165 -8.44 -9.82 3.95
C SER A 165 -7.92 -8.49 4.48
N LYS A 166 -8.71 -7.40 4.40
CA LYS A 166 -8.30 -6.08 4.88
C LYS A 166 -8.28 -6.00 6.40
N ALA A 167 -9.21 -6.65 7.10
CA ALA A 167 -9.14 -6.83 8.55
C ALA A 167 -7.90 -7.65 8.96
N ALA A 168 -7.59 -8.73 8.22
CA ALA A 168 -6.38 -9.52 8.44
C ALA A 168 -5.11 -8.69 8.24
N VAL A 169 -5.03 -7.82 7.22
CA VAL A 169 -3.90 -6.90 6.99
C VAL A 169 -3.72 -5.96 8.17
N HIS A 170 -4.79 -5.40 8.73
CA HIS A 170 -4.72 -4.53 9.90
C HIS A 170 -4.15 -5.26 11.12
N HIS A 171 -4.57 -6.51 11.35
CA HIS A 171 -4.02 -7.30 12.46
C HIS A 171 -2.58 -7.73 12.19
N LEU A 172 -2.27 -8.20 10.98
CA LEU A 172 -0.92 -8.57 10.55
C LEU A 172 0.07 -7.41 10.69
N THR A 173 -0.37 -6.18 10.41
CA THR A 173 0.40 -4.96 10.64
C THR A 173 0.84 -4.84 12.10
N ARG A 174 -0.06 -5.06 13.06
CA ARG A 174 0.25 -5.02 14.49
C ARG A 174 1.23 -6.11 14.89
N VAL A 175 1.02 -7.34 14.39
CA VAL A 175 1.91 -8.48 14.68
C VAL A 175 3.31 -8.20 14.12
N MET A 176 3.43 -7.77 12.87
CA MET A 176 4.72 -7.45 12.26
C MET A 176 5.39 -6.27 12.96
N ALA A 177 4.65 -5.24 13.36
CA ALA A 177 5.18 -4.10 14.10
C ALA A 177 5.86 -4.54 15.41
N HIS A 178 5.20 -5.42 16.16
CA HIS A 178 5.76 -5.97 17.40
C HIS A 178 7.00 -6.83 17.14
N GLN A 179 6.94 -7.74 16.17
CA GLN A 179 8.02 -8.70 15.90
C GLN A 179 9.25 -8.07 15.25
N LEU A 180 9.09 -7.01 14.45
CA LEU A 180 10.19 -6.39 13.70
C LEU A 180 10.80 -5.17 14.41
N ALA A 181 10.20 -4.69 15.50
CA ALA A 181 10.67 -3.52 16.25
C ALA A 181 12.14 -3.65 16.72
N GLY A 182 12.54 -4.83 17.15
CA GLY A 182 13.92 -5.11 17.57
C GLY A 182 14.97 -4.97 16.45
N GLN A 183 14.52 -5.01 15.19
CA GLN A 183 15.33 -4.75 14.00
C GLN A 183 15.20 -3.30 13.49
N ARG A 184 14.58 -2.41 14.26
CA ARG A 184 14.30 -1.02 13.89
C ARG A 184 13.47 -0.88 12.60
N ILE A 185 12.59 -1.84 12.35
CA ILE A 185 11.63 -1.81 11.25
C ILE A 185 10.27 -1.46 11.84
N ILE A 186 9.71 -0.33 11.46
CA ILE A 186 8.36 0.06 11.88
C ILE A 186 7.35 -0.29 10.80
N VAL A 187 6.19 -0.78 11.22
CA VAL A 187 5.14 -1.30 10.33
C VAL A 187 3.83 -0.62 10.65
N ASN A 188 3.26 0.07 9.68
CA ASN A 188 1.96 0.75 9.81
C ASN A 188 1.05 0.41 8.63
N ALA A 189 -0.23 0.70 8.77
CA ALA A 189 -1.19 0.56 7.69
C ALA A 189 -1.89 1.90 7.39
N ILE A 190 -2.22 2.10 6.12
CA ILE A 190 -3.19 3.10 5.68
C ILE A 190 -4.48 2.35 5.35
N ALA A 191 -5.63 2.85 5.81
CA ALA A 191 -6.96 2.34 5.48
C ALA A 191 -7.69 3.38 4.59
N PRO A 192 -7.56 3.27 3.25
CA PRO A 192 -8.21 4.20 2.35
C PRO A 192 -9.73 4.05 2.37
N GLY A 193 -10.42 5.19 2.25
CA GLY A 193 -11.79 5.28 1.79
C GLY A 193 -11.87 5.34 0.25
N PRO A 194 -12.93 5.95 -0.31
CA PRO A 194 -13.07 6.15 -1.74
C PRO A 194 -12.01 7.08 -2.32
N PHE A 195 -11.24 6.59 -3.30
CA PHE A 195 -10.29 7.36 -4.11
C PHE A 195 -10.57 7.13 -5.59
N GLN A 196 -10.27 8.13 -6.42
CA GLN A 196 -10.36 7.96 -7.86
C GLN A 196 -9.33 6.91 -8.32
N SER A 197 -9.81 5.74 -8.73
CA SER A 197 -8.97 4.66 -9.25
C SER A 197 -9.73 3.89 -10.32
N LYS A 198 -8.99 3.12 -11.14
CA LYS A 198 -9.62 2.25 -12.14
C LYS A 198 -10.55 1.21 -11.50
N MET A 199 -10.26 0.77 -10.29
CA MET A 199 -11.08 -0.16 -9.51
C MET A 199 -12.40 0.49 -9.08
N MET A 200 -12.38 1.78 -8.76
CA MET A 200 -13.55 2.55 -8.28
C MET A 200 -14.26 3.32 -9.38
N ALA A 201 -13.73 3.35 -10.61
CA ALA A 201 -14.25 4.22 -11.68
C ALA A 201 -15.74 4.00 -11.95
N GLU A 202 -16.17 2.73 -12.06
CA GLU A 202 -17.58 2.40 -12.30
C GLU A 202 -18.46 2.73 -11.09
N THR A 203 -17.99 2.42 -9.89
CA THR A 203 -18.69 2.75 -8.64
C THR A 203 -18.83 4.25 -8.46
N ILE A 204 -17.79 5.03 -8.76
CA ILE A 204 -17.82 6.50 -8.70
C ILE A 204 -18.75 7.05 -9.77
N ARG A 205 -18.77 6.47 -10.98
CA ARG A 205 -19.67 6.88 -12.05
C ARG A 205 -21.14 6.71 -11.65
N THR A 206 -21.45 5.61 -10.97
CA THR A 206 -22.83 5.26 -10.60
C THR A 206 -23.28 5.91 -9.29
N PHE A 207 -22.39 5.98 -8.31
CA PHE A 207 -22.71 6.37 -6.93
C PHE A 207 -21.89 7.57 -6.42
N GLY A 208 -21.12 8.25 -7.27
CA GLY A 208 -20.16 9.28 -6.84
C GLY A 208 -20.81 10.43 -6.09
N ASP A 209 -22.00 10.86 -6.49
CA ASP A 209 -22.72 11.94 -5.80
C ASP A 209 -23.19 11.49 -4.41
N ASN A 210 -23.69 10.26 -4.29
CA ASN A 210 -24.03 9.68 -3.00
C ASN A 210 -22.78 9.49 -2.11
N MET A 211 -21.66 9.06 -2.68
CA MET A 211 -20.38 8.94 -1.96
C MET A 211 -19.91 10.28 -1.42
N ARG A 212 -20.06 11.37 -2.20
CA ARG A 212 -19.73 12.73 -1.73
C ARG A 212 -20.71 13.18 -0.64
N ALA A 213 -21.99 12.99 -0.86
CA ALA A 213 -23.04 13.39 0.10
C ALA A 213 -22.93 12.65 1.44
N THR A 214 -22.48 11.39 1.39
CA THR A 214 -22.30 10.57 2.59
C THR A 214 -20.92 10.71 3.22
N ASN A 215 -19.95 11.38 2.59
CA ASN A 215 -18.64 11.64 3.17
C ASN A 215 -18.69 12.87 4.09
N PRO A 216 -18.25 12.82 5.35
CA PRO A 216 -18.21 13.97 6.24
C PRO A 216 -17.47 15.19 5.66
N LEU A 217 -16.38 14.98 4.89
CA LEU A 217 -15.67 16.07 4.21
C LEU A 217 -16.30 16.45 2.84
N GLY A 218 -17.40 15.83 2.42
CA GLY A 218 -18.12 16.18 1.19
C GLY A 218 -17.38 15.87 -0.12
N ARG A 219 -16.30 15.10 -0.08
CA ARG A 219 -15.50 14.81 -1.27
C ARG A 219 -14.92 13.38 -1.28
N ILE A 220 -14.47 12.95 -2.43
CA ILE A 220 -13.66 11.75 -2.64
C ILE A 220 -12.19 12.13 -2.44
N GLY A 221 -11.38 11.19 -1.96
CA GLY A 221 -9.95 11.40 -1.75
C GLY A 221 -9.19 11.68 -3.06
N GLU A 222 -8.23 12.59 -2.99
CA GLU A 222 -7.37 13.01 -4.09
C GLU A 222 -5.97 12.39 -3.98
N PRO A 223 -5.18 12.34 -5.07
CA PRO A 223 -3.82 11.79 -5.05
C PRO A 223 -2.92 12.38 -3.96
N SER A 224 -3.03 13.68 -3.68
CA SER A 224 -2.27 14.38 -2.65
C SER A 224 -2.59 13.90 -1.23
N ASP A 225 -3.85 13.51 -0.95
CA ASP A 225 -4.25 13.00 0.36
C ASP A 225 -3.51 11.68 0.66
N MET A 226 -3.40 10.81 -0.35
CA MET A 226 -2.73 9.52 -0.22
C MET A 226 -1.22 9.67 -0.19
N ALA A 227 -0.65 10.45 -1.11
CA ALA A 227 0.79 10.70 -1.18
C ALA A 227 1.30 11.36 0.11
N GLY A 228 0.61 12.38 0.61
CA GLY A 228 0.98 13.08 1.85
C GLY A 228 0.99 12.15 3.07
N THR A 229 -0.03 11.30 3.21
CA THR A 229 -0.07 10.32 4.31
C THR A 229 1.05 9.28 4.17
N ALA A 230 1.33 8.79 2.96
CA ALA A 230 2.39 7.84 2.72
C ALA A 230 3.78 8.45 2.98
N ILE A 231 4.02 9.71 2.57
CA ILE A 231 5.26 10.45 2.85
C ILE A 231 5.43 10.66 4.36
N PHE A 232 4.36 11.04 5.08
CA PHE A 232 4.40 11.15 6.54
C PHE A 232 4.86 9.84 7.17
N LEU A 233 4.23 8.71 6.83
CA LEU A 233 4.60 7.40 7.37
C LEU A 233 6.00 6.93 6.93
N ALA A 234 6.50 7.38 5.79
CA ALA A 234 7.83 7.07 5.27
C ALA A 234 8.94 7.95 5.85
N SER A 235 8.60 9.09 6.47
CA SER A 235 9.54 10.11 6.93
C SER A 235 9.92 9.97 8.41
N LYS A 236 10.86 10.82 8.87
CA LYS A 236 11.25 10.91 10.28
C LYS A 236 10.10 11.35 11.19
N ALA A 237 9.10 12.07 10.65
CA ALA A 237 7.96 12.55 11.43
C ALA A 237 7.14 11.42 12.08
N SER A 238 7.19 10.21 11.53
CA SER A 238 6.53 9.01 12.06
C SER A 238 7.45 8.03 12.80
N ALA A 239 8.69 8.43 13.13
CA ALA A 239 9.70 7.50 13.66
C ALA A 239 9.30 6.78 14.97
N TYR A 240 8.36 7.34 15.73
CA TYR A 240 7.84 6.74 16.98
C TYR A 240 6.42 6.19 16.82
N ILE A 241 5.98 5.92 15.58
CA ILE A 241 4.65 5.39 15.26
C ILE A 241 4.82 4.01 14.63
N THR A 242 4.31 2.97 15.29
CA THR A 242 4.30 1.61 14.75
C THR A 242 3.05 0.84 15.20
N GLY A 243 2.55 -0.07 14.35
CA GLY A 243 1.38 -0.89 14.62
C GLY A 243 0.03 -0.18 14.45
N VAL A 244 0.03 1.06 13.94
CA VAL A 244 -1.22 1.82 13.73
C VAL A 244 -1.85 1.53 12.37
N VAL A 245 -3.16 1.75 12.32
CA VAL A 245 -3.96 1.80 11.08
C VAL A 245 -4.54 3.20 10.99
N ILE A 246 -4.15 3.95 9.95
CA ILE A 246 -4.59 5.34 9.74
C ILE A 246 -5.68 5.36 8.67
N PRO A 247 -6.95 5.66 9.01
CA PRO A 247 -7.98 5.91 8.03
C PRO A 247 -7.67 7.17 7.21
N VAL A 248 -7.77 7.06 5.88
CA VAL A 248 -7.68 8.20 4.96
C VAL A 248 -8.95 8.16 4.11
N ASP A 249 -10.05 8.63 4.67
CA ASP A 249 -11.39 8.34 4.18
C ASP A 249 -12.36 9.52 4.27
N GLY A 250 -11.89 10.70 4.70
CA GLY A 250 -12.72 11.86 4.91
C GLY A 250 -13.73 11.73 6.05
N GLY A 251 -13.48 10.80 6.99
CA GLY A 251 -14.31 10.57 8.18
C GLY A 251 -15.42 9.52 8.01
N ILE A 252 -15.45 8.79 6.89
CA ILE A 252 -16.49 7.76 6.65
C ILE A 252 -16.52 6.73 7.77
N SER A 253 -15.35 6.23 8.21
CA SER A 253 -15.24 5.21 9.25
C SER A 253 -15.54 5.70 10.67
N THR A 254 -15.79 6.98 10.87
CA THR A 254 -16.19 7.54 12.17
C THR A 254 -17.70 7.54 12.39
N ARG A 255 -18.49 7.23 11.35
CA ARG A 255 -19.95 7.17 11.48
C ARG A 255 -20.34 5.87 12.17
N HIS A 256 -21.10 6.01 13.23
CA HIS A 256 -21.89 4.88 13.78
C HIS A 256 -23.10 4.69 12.86
N GLY A 257 -23.24 3.48 12.31
CA GLY A 257 -24.42 3.08 11.55
C GLY A 257 -25.67 3.03 12.41
#